data_31bcfa60d44af240883e0733e718da32
#
_entry.id   31bcfa60d44af240883e0733e718da32
#
_cell.length_a   1.000
_cell.length_b   1.000
_cell.length_c   1.000
_cell.angle_alpha   90.00
_cell.angle_beta   90.00
_cell.angle_gamma   90.00
#
_symmetry.space_group_name_H-M   'P 1'
#
loop_
_entity.id
_entity.type
_entity.pdbx_description
1 polymer ?
#
loop_
_entity_poly.entity_id
_entity_poly.type
_entity_poly.pdbx_seq_one_letter_code
_entity_poly.pdbx_strand_id
1 'polypeptide(L)'
;MRTGTNNRTQHGLELEVENLGAHLNAYTSREQTVFYAKAFRKDVGQAVDIISDILQNSKLDASAIERERDVILREQEEVEKQVEEVVFDNLHEVAFQGQALGRTILGPKENILSISRNDLTNYIKSKYTADRMVLVGAGGVEHEELVKLAEKHFSGLPVSQNPIQLGTSQYEPGRFIGSEVRVRDDTASTCNVAIAVEGVSWKSPDYYPMLVLQSIFGNWDRSLGSSPLMSSRLSHIVSTNNLANSFMHFSTSYSDTGLWGVYMVSENPVSYTHLRAHETRGNL
;
A
#
# COMPACT_ATOMS: atom_id res chain seq x y z
N MET A 1 1.18 8.40 15.14
CA MET A 1 2.38 8.62 16.00
C MET A 1 2.36 9.95 16.75
N ARG A 2 1.48 10.87 16.43
CA ARG A 2 1.44 12.25 16.99
C ARG A 2 0.66 12.40 18.29
N THR A 3 0.31 11.33 18.99
CA THR A 3 -0.59 11.42 20.15
C THR A 3 0.11 11.23 21.50
N GLY A 4 1.40 10.88 21.53
CA GLY A 4 2.09 10.46 22.76
C GLY A 4 1.55 9.14 23.31
N THR A 5 2.23 8.63 24.34
CA THR A 5 1.88 7.39 25.04
C THR A 5 1.66 7.69 26.54
N ASN A 6 1.27 6.68 27.30
CA ASN A 6 1.19 6.79 28.75
C ASN A 6 2.56 7.09 29.39
N ASN A 7 3.64 6.67 28.76
CA ASN A 7 5.01 6.80 29.26
C ASN A 7 5.76 8.01 28.67
N ARG A 8 5.36 8.46 27.48
CA ARG A 8 6.04 9.51 26.73
C ARG A 8 5.07 10.57 26.26
N THR A 9 5.39 11.85 26.45
CA THR A 9 4.67 12.93 25.77
C THR A 9 5.05 12.93 24.28
N GLN A 10 4.22 13.53 23.43
CA GLN A 10 4.53 13.66 22.00
C GLN A 10 5.91 14.30 21.79
N HIS A 11 6.14 15.45 22.40
CA HIS A 11 7.42 16.18 22.30
C HIS A 11 8.59 15.37 22.86
N GLY A 12 8.40 14.68 24.01
CA GLY A 12 9.44 13.80 24.57
C GLY A 12 9.79 12.65 23.63
N LEU A 13 8.82 12.05 22.97
CA LEU A 13 9.04 11.00 21.98
C LEU A 13 9.83 11.52 20.76
N GLU A 14 9.47 12.69 20.23
CA GLU A 14 10.16 13.33 19.12
C GLU A 14 11.62 13.61 19.48
N LEU A 15 11.88 14.23 20.63
CA LEU A 15 13.24 14.48 21.12
C LEU A 15 14.05 13.19 21.35
N GLU A 16 13.42 12.14 21.89
CA GLU A 16 14.08 10.85 22.11
C GLU A 16 14.53 10.23 20.78
N VAL A 17 13.68 10.23 19.76
CA VAL A 17 14.00 9.72 18.42
C VAL A 17 15.08 10.55 17.74
N GLU A 18 15.01 11.89 17.84
CA GLU A 18 16.00 12.79 17.27
C GLU A 18 17.37 12.61 17.94
N ASN A 19 17.44 12.50 19.27
CA ASN A 19 18.68 12.26 20.02
C ASN A 19 19.34 10.93 19.68
N LEU A 20 18.55 9.92 19.30
CA LEU A 20 19.07 8.64 18.81
C LEU A 20 19.61 8.75 17.37
N GLY A 21 19.32 9.84 16.64
CA GLY A 21 19.54 9.89 15.21
C GLY A 21 18.76 8.80 14.46
N ALA A 22 17.64 8.36 15.04
CA ALA A 22 16.80 7.33 14.49
C ALA A 22 15.71 7.94 13.59
N HIS A 23 15.25 7.14 12.62
CA HIS A 23 14.12 7.51 11.78
C HIS A 23 12.95 6.56 12.08
N LEU A 24 11.92 7.07 12.72
CA LEU A 24 10.70 6.33 13.05
C LEU A 24 9.60 6.68 12.03
N ASN A 25 9.00 5.66 11.42
CA ASN A 25 7.92 5.85 10.47
C ASN A 25 6.95 4.67 10.46
N ALA A 26 5.82 4.82 9.77
CA ALA A 26 4.83 3.76 9.55
C ALA A 26 4.17 3.93 8.19
N TYR A 27 3.70 2.82 7.63
CA TYR A 27 2.84 2.82 6.45
C TYR A 27 1.75 1.76 6.58
N THR A 28 0.67 1.96 5.86
CA THR A 28 -0.44 1.01 5.75
C THR A 28 -0.60 0.59 4.31
N SER A 29 -0.72 -0.71 4.08
CA SER A 29 -1.11 -1.29 2.80
C SER A 29 -2.49 -1.95 2.91
N ARG A 30 -2.96 -2.58 1.84
CA ARG A 30 -4.23 -3.31 1.85
C ARG A 30 -4.22 -4.55 2.77
N GLU A 31 -3.05 -5.11 3.07
CA GLU A 31 -2.92 -6.34 3.87
C GLU A 31 -2.26 -6.13 5.23
N GLN A 32 -1.48 -5.07 5.42
CA GLN A 32 -0.69 -4.90 6.64
C GLN A 32 -0.47 -3.44 7.00
N THR A 33 -0.23 -3.19 8.30
CA THR A 33 0.31 -1.95 8.82
C THR A 33 1.71 -2.22 9.35
N VAL A 34 2.68 -1.43 8.94
CA VAL A 34 4.09 -1.59 9.31
C VAL A 34 4.55 -0.36 10.09
N PHE A 35 5.10 -0.59 11.27
CA PHE A 35 5.82 0.40 12.06
C PHE A 35 7.30 0.04 12.02
N TYR A 36 8.16 0.97 11.68
CA TYR A 36 9.59 0.68 11.60
C TYR A 36 10.44 1.83 12.11
N ALA A 37 11.59 1.46 12.65
CA ALA A 37 12.64 2.40 13.02
C ALA A 37 13.96 2.02 12.35
N LYS A 38 14.65 3.00 11.79
CA LYS A 38 16.06 2.87 11.40
C LYS A 38 16.89 3.52 12.50
N ALA A 39 17.78 2.75 13.10
CA ALA A 39 18.62 3.21 14.21
C ALA A 39 20.03 2.61 14.09
N PHE A 40 21.00 3.18 14.81
CA PHE A 40 22.30 2.55 14.95
C PHE A 40 22.20 1.26 15.77
N ARG A 41 23.12 0.30 15.54
CA ARG A 41 23.14 -1.00 16.24
C ARG A 41 23.06 -0.86 17.76
N LYS A 42 23.77 0.10 18.35
CA LYS A 42 23.77 0.35 19.80
C LYS A 42 22.43 0.78 20.37
N ASP A 43 21.54 1.32 19.53
CA ASP A 43 20.26 1.92 19.92
C ASP A 43 19.04 1.05 19.55
N VAL A 44 19.27 -0.18 19.03
CA VAL A 44 18.19 -1.13 18.66
C VAL A 44 17.25 -1.41 19.83
N GLY A 45 17.78 -1.62 21.03
CA GLY A 45 16.96 -1.88 22.21
C GLY A 45 15.99 -0.75 22.53
N GLN A 46 16.44 0.51 22.40
CA GLN A 46 15.62 1.69 22.63
C GLN A 46 14.60 1.89 21.49
N ALA A 47 14.98 1.59 20.24
CA ALA A 47 14.05 1.64 19.11
C ALA A 47 12.91 0.63 19.26
N VAL A 48 13.19 -0.59 19.73
CA VAL A 48 12.18 -1.62 20.02
C VAL A 48 11.27 -1.19 21.17
N ASP A 49 11.82 -0.60 22.24
CA ASP A 49 11.05 -0.06 23.37
C ASP A 49 10.10 1.05 22.89
N ILE A 50 10.56 1.99 22.08
CA ILE A 50 9.73 3.07 21.52
C ILE A 50 8.57 2.50 20.69
N ILE A 51 8.85 1.56 19.77
CA ILE A 51 7.81 0.95 18.94
C ILE A 51 6.79 0.21 19.82
N SER A 52 7.25 -0.56 20.80
CA SER A 52 6.36 -1.30 21.71
C SER A 52 5.45 -0.37 22.51
N ASP A 53 5.98 0.75 22.99
CA ASP A 53 5.23 1.75 23.74
C ASP A 53 4.17 2.45 22.88
N ILE A 54 4.51 2.80 21.64
CA ILE A 54 3.54 3.36 20.69
C ILE A 54 2.40 2.40 20.42
N LEU A 55 2.70 1.12 20.21
CA LEU A 55 1.69 0.11 19.85
C LEU A 55 0.77 -0.25 21.01
N GLN A 56 1.30 -0.31 22.24
CA GLN A 56 0.58 -0.83 23.40
C GLN A 56 0.00 0.26 24.32
N ASN A 57 0.62 1.44 24.36
CA ASN A 57 0.33 2.45 25.38
C ASN A 57 -0.14 3.81 24.79
N SER A 58 -0.58 3.85 23.55
CA SER A 58 -1.07 5.08 22.91
C SER A 58 -2.24 5.68 23.69
N LYS A 59 -2.19 6.98 24.02
CA LYS A 59 -3.24 7.66 24.84
C LYS A 59 -4.56 7.81 24.11
N LEU A 60 -4.52 7.97 22.80
CA LEU A 60 -5.68 8.23 21.96
C LEU A 60 -6.51 9.42 22.51
N ASP A 61 -5.84 10.51 22.87
CA ASP A 61 -6.51 11.70 23.38
C ASP A 61 -7.49 12.28 22.36
N ALA A 62 -8.70 12.64 22.80
CA ALA A 62 -9.75 13.13 21.91
C ALA A 62 -9.29 14.32 21.06
N SER A 63 -8.59 15.29 21.68
CA SER A 63 -8.07 16.46 20.96
C SER A 63 -7.00 16.10 19.91
N ALA A 64 -6.23 15.04 20.12
CA ALA A 64 -5.27 14.54 19.16
C ALA A 64 -5.95 13.79 18.00
N ILE A 65 -7.02 13.06 18.29
CA ILE A 65 -7.84 12.39 17.27
C ILE A 65 -8.47 13.41 16.34
N GLU A 66 -9.03 14.50 16.88
CA GLU A 66 -9.63 15.56 16.04
C GLU A 66 -8.59 16.26 15.16
N ARG A 67 -7.40 16.58 15.69
CA ARG A 67 -6.32 17.15 14.86
C ARG A 67 -5.86 16.20 13.77
N GLU A 68 -5.74 14.91 14.07
CA GLU A 68 -5.32 13.90 13.09
C GLU A 68 -6.39 13.66 12.02
N ARG A 69 -7.67 13.76 12.38
CA ARG A 69 -8.80 13.72 11.42
C ARG A 69 -8.65 14.76 10.32
N ASP A 70 -8.36 16.02 10.68
CA ASP A 70 -8.11 17.09 9.72
C ASP A 70 -6.89 16.84 8.85
N VAL A 71 -5.86 16.18 9.39
CA VAL A 71 -4.67 15.78 8.62
C VAL A 71 -5.03 14.70 7.60
N ILE A 72 -5.77 13.67 8.01
CA ILE A 72 -6.18 12.56 7.13
C ILE A 72 -7.11 13.06 6.01
N LEU A 73 -8.02 13.98 6.31
CA LEU A 73 -8.89 14.56 5.29
C LEU A 73 -8.10 15.36 4.24
N ARG A 74 -7.08 16.11 4.65
CA ARG A 74 -6.19 16.80 3.70
C ARG A 74 -5.33 15.81 2.91
N GLU A 75 -4.86 14.74 3.53
CA GLU A 75 -4.14 13.66 2.85
C GLU A 75 -5.02 13.03 1.78
N GLN A 76 -6.30 12.77 2.08
CA GLN A 76 -7.26 12.25 1.11
C GLN A 76 -7.44 13.22 -0.07
N GLU A 77 -7.61 14.52 0.19
CA GLU A 77 -7.71 15.54 -0.86
C GLU A 77 -6.43 15.62 -1.74
N GLU A 78 -5.25 15.37 -1.18
CA GLU A 78 -4.01 15.33 -1.95
C GLU A 78 -3.88 14.04 -2.77
N VAL A 79 -4.31 12.90 -2.25
CA VAL A 79 -4.35 11.62 -2.99
C VAL A 79 -5.34 11.69 -4.15
N GLU A 80 -6.52 12.31 -3.95
CA GLU A 80 -7.52 12.50 -5.00
C GLU A 80 -7.04 13.36 -6.17
N LYS A 81 -6.00 14.19 -5.98
CA LYS A 81 -5.36 14.95 -7.06
C LYS A 81 -4.34 14.12 -7.86
N GLN A 82 -3.90 12.99 -7.32
CA GLN A 82 -2.95 12.10 -7.97
C GLN A 82 -3.72 11.10 -8.84
N VAL A 83 -3.86 11.43 -10.11
CA VAL A 83 -4.70 10.64 -11.05
C VAL A 83 -4.29 9.17 -11.10
N GLU A 84 -2.99 8.87 -11.03
CA GLU A 84 -2.49 7.49 -11.00
C GLU A 84 -3.04 6.72 -9.79
N GLU A 85 -2.97 7.29 -8.58
CA GLU A 85 -3.48 6.67 -7.35
C GLU A 85 -5.00 6.42 -7.44
N VAL A 86 -5.75 7.41 -7.95
CA VAL A 86 -7.20 7.29 -8.15
C VAL A 86 -7.54 6.18 -9.14
N VAL A 87 -6.79 6.07 -10.23
CA VAL A 87 -6.99 5.00 -11.22
C VAL A 87 -6.68 3.63 -10.62
N PHE A 88 -5.62 3.50 -9.83
CA PHE A 88 -5.30 2.23 -9.16
C PHE A 88 -6.31 1.87 -8.06
N ASP A 89 -6.85 2.83 -7.33
CA ASP A 89 -7.91 2.57 -6.35
C ASP A 89 -9.20 2.11 -7.05
N ASN A 90 -9.61 2.78 -8.12
CA ASN A 90 -10.75 2.37 -8.95
C ASN A 90 -10.53 0.97 -9.57
N LEU A 91 -9.31 0.67 -10.04
CA LEU A 91 -8.96 -0.65 -10.54
C LEU A 91 -9.17 -1.74 -9.50
N HIS A 92 -8.71 -1.51 -8.26
CA HIS A 92 -8.91 -2.47 -7.16
C HIS A 92 -10.39 -2.61 -6.79
N GLU A 93 -11.13 -1.50 -6.75
CA GLU A 93 -12.56 -1.52 -6.45
C GLU A 93 -13.33 -2.41 -7.42
N VAL A 94 -13.08 -2.28 -8.72
CA VAL A 94 -13.79 -3.08 -9.74
C VAL A 94 -13.25 -4.50 -9.86
N ALA A 95 -11.94 -4.71 -9.66
CA ALA A 95 -11.34 -6.04 -9.72
C ALA A 95 -11.72 -6.93 -8.51
N PHE A 96 -12.02 -6.32 -7.36
CA PHE A 96 -12.35 -7.02 -6.11
C PHE A 96 -13.63 -6.49 -5.49
N GLN A 97 -14.70 -6.37 -6.27
CA GLN A 97 -15.99 -5.82 -5.84
C GLN A 97 -16.54 -6.50 -4.59
N GLY A 98 -16.89 -5.67 -3.59
CA GLY A 98 -17.46 -6.14 -2.33
C GLY A 98 -16.48 -6.85 -1.39
N GLN A 99 -15.22 -7.00 -1.78
CA GLN A 99 -14.17 -7.67 -1.03
C GLN A 99 -13.24 -6.67 -0.34
N ALA A 100 -12.43 -7.15 0.61
CA ALA A 100 -11.52 -6.30 1.38
C ALA A 100 -10.47 -5.61 0.50
N LEU A 101 -9.90 -6.31 -0.50
CA LEU A 101 -8.90 -5.77 -1.43
C LEU A 101 -9.42 -4.63 -2.32
N GLY A 102 -10.73 -4.56 -2.55
CA GLY A 102 -11.35 -3.49 -3.32
C GLY A 102 -11.54 -2.18 -2.55
N ARG A 103 -11.26 -2.17 -1.24
CA ARG A 103 -11.42 -0.97 -0.42
C ARG A 103 -10.18 -0.09 -0.49
N THR A 104 -10.38 1.24 -0.45
CA THR A 104 -9.29 2.21 -0.35
C THR A 104 -8.65 2.16 1.03
N ILE A 105 -7.34 2.49 1.12
CA ILE A 105 -6.60 2.46 2.39
C ILE A 105 -7.09 3.55 3.35
N LEU A 106 -7.33 4.76 2.84
CA LEU A 106 -7.82 5.88 3.66
C LEU A 106 -9.29 5.74 4.05
N GLY A 107 -10.04 4.92 3.31
CA GLY A 107 -11.48 4.73 3.52
C GLY A 107 -12.34 5.93 3.07
N PRO A 108 -13.67 5.81 3.16
CA PRO A 108 -14.56 6.89 2.78
C PRO A 108 -14.57 8.02 3.81
N LYS A 109 -14.75 9.25 3.34
CA LYS A 109 -14.75 10.48 4.14
C LYS A 109 -15.71 10.42 5.34
N GLU A 110 -16.86 9.81 5.14
CA GLU A 110 -17.88 9.63 6.18
C GLU A 110 -17.36 8.81 7.37
N ASN A 111 -16.56 7.79 7.10
CA ASN A 111 -15.93 6.98 8.13
C ASN A 111 -14.86 7.79 8.86
N ILE A 112 -14.02 8.55 8.14
CA ILE A 112 -13.00 9.41 8.75
C ILE A 112 -13.67 10.39 9.71
N LEU A 113 -14.80 10.97 9.33
CA LEU A 113 -15.55 11.93 10.14
C LEU A 113 -16.23 11.28 11.37
N SER A 114 -16.65 10.02 11.28
CA SER A 114 -17.46 9.36 12.31
C SER A 114 -16.66 8.51 13.31
N ILE A 115 -15.44 8.06 12.95
CA ILE A 115 -14.60 7.24 13.84
C ILE A 115 -14.38 7.93 15.18
N SER A 116 -14.75 7.24 16.26
CA SER A 116 -14.59 7.70 17.62
C SER A 116 -13.38 7.08 18.31
N ARG A 117 -13.01 7.63 19.48
CA ARG A 117 -11.98 7.03 20.36
C ARG A 117 -12.31 5.58 20.72
N ASN A 118 -13.59 5.27 20.93
CA ASN A 118 -14.02 3.91 21.28
C ASN A 118 -13.79 2.94 20.13
N ASP A 119 -14.05 3.36 18.88
CA ASP A 119 -13.80 2.55 17.69
C ASP A 119 -12.31 2.23 17.55
N LEU A 120 -11.45 3.24 17.71
CA LEU A 120 -9.99 3.05 17.70
C LEU A 120 -9.52 2.10 18.82
N THR A 121 -10.04 2.27 20.04
CA THR A 121 -9.69 1.42 21.16
C THR A 121 -10.11 -0.02 20.92
N ASN A 122 -11.32 -0.24 20.42
CA ASN A 122 -11.85 -1.57 20.08
C ASN A 122 -11.06 -2.21 18.94
N TYR A 123 -10.70 -1.43 17.92
CA TYR A 123 -9.87 -1.89 16.82
C TYR A 123 -8.49 -2.36 17.33
N ILE A 124 -7.80 -1.56 18.12
CA ILE A 124 -6.50 -1.91 18.70
C ILE A 124 -6.62 -3.17 19.55
N LYS A 125 -7.58 -3.22 20.47
CA LYS A 125 -7.78 -4.39 21.34
C LYS A 125 -8.06 -5.69 20.56
N SER A 126 -8.76 -5.60 19.44
CA SER A 126 -9.17 -6.78 18.67
C SER A 126 -8.16 -7.20 17.61
N LYS A 127 -7.32 -6.26 17.10
CA LYS A 127 -6.43 -6.49 15.97
C LYS A 127 -4.95 -6.47 16.33
N TYR A 128 -4.56 -5.80 17.43
CA TYR A 128 -3.17 -5.70 17.86
C TYR A 128 -2.90 -6.76 18.93
N THR A 129 -2.87 -8.01 18.50
CA THR A 129 -2.67 -9.20 19.36
C THR A 129 -1.38 -9.92 18.95
N ALA A 130 -0.80 -10.70 19.88
CA ALA A 130 0.50 -11.34 19.67
C ALA A 130 0.54 -12.27 18.44
N ASP A 131 -0.57 -12.97 18.16
CA ASP A 131 -0.74 -13.87 17.02
C ASP A 131 -0.85 -13.16 15.66
N ARG A 132 -0.99 -11.82 15.66
CA ARG A 132 -1.11 -10.98 14.45
C ARG A 132 0.09 -10.08 14.21
N MET A 133 1.11 -10.15 15.06
CA MET A 133 2.29 -9.29 14.98
C MET A 133 3.55 -10.09 14.66
N VAL A 134 4.42 -9.50 13.86
CA VAL A 134 5.74 -10.04 13.56
C VAL A 134 6.76 -8.94 13.84
N LEU A 135 7.72 -9.21 14.69
CA LEU A 135 8.88 -8.34 14.93
C LEU A 135 10.03 -8.80 14.03
N VAL A 136 10.53 -7.90 13.20
CA VAL A 136 11.62 -8.17 12.25
C VAL A 136 12.78 -7.22 12.53
N GLY A 137 13.98 -7.77 12.61
CA GLY A 137 15.23 -7.00 12.64
C GLY A 137 16.08 -7.35 11.43
N ALA A 138 16.55 -6.30 10.73
CA ALA A 138 17.44 -6.44 9.59
C ALA A 138 18.65 -5.53 9.74
N GLY A 139 19.84 -6.05 9.49
CA GLY A 139 21.12 -5.33 9.61
C GLY A 139 21.92 -5.77 10.82
N GLY A 140 22.46 -4.83 11.58
CA GLY A 140 23.39 -5.09 12.69
C GLY A 140 22.73 -5.54 13.99
N VAL A 141 21.78 -6.48 13.95
CA VAL A 141 21.11 -7.03 15.11
C VAL A 141 21.23 -8.56 15.11
N GLU A 142 21.56 -9.13 16.28
CA GLU A 142 21.61 -10.58 16.47
C GLU A 142 20.21 -11.12 16.81
N HIS A 143 19.87 -12.28 16.28
CA HIS A 143 18.55 -12.90 16.48
C HIS A 143 18.22 -13.08 17.97
N GLU A 144 19.15 -13.63 18.73
CA GLU A 144 18.98 -13.89 20.16
C GLU A 144 18.74 -12.60 20.97
N GLU A 145 19.37 -11.49 20.54
CA GLU A 145 19.13 -10.18 21.16
C GLU A 145 17.71 -9.68 20.83
N LEU A 146 17.27 -9.82 19.58
CA LEU A 146 15.94 -9.41 19.18
C LEU A 146 14.86 -10.24 19.88
N VAL A 147 15.06 -11.55 20.07
CA VAL A 147 14.16 -12.43 20.83
C VAL A 147 14.01 -11.94 22.27
N LYS A 148 15.13 -11.63 22.97
CA LYS A 148 15.08 -11.08 24.34
C LYS A 148 14.34 -9.75 24.41
N LEU A 149 14.51 -8.88 23.41
CA LEU A 149 13.79 -7.62 23.33
C LEU A 149 12.28 -7.84 23.08
N ALA A 150 11.93 -8.81 22.23
CA ALA A 150 10.54 -9.19 21.99
C ALA A 150 9.89 -9.75 23.29
N GLU A 151 10.54 -10.66 23.98
CA GLU A 151 10.09 -11.18 25.26
C GLU A 151 9.91 -10.08 26.31
N LYS A 152 10.86 -9.16 26.40
CA LYS A 152 10.81 -8.05 27.35
C LYS A 152 9.66 -7.07 27.08
N HIS A 153 9.43 -6.72 25.82
CA HIS A 153 8.55 -5.61 25.48
C HIS A 153 7.17 -6.03 24.93
N PHE A 154 7.00 -7.27 24.46
CA PHE A 154 5.76 -7.73 23.83
C PHE A 154 5.10 -8.93 24.50
N SER A 155 5.71 -9.53 25.52
CA SER A 155 5.15 -10.71 26.23
C SER A 155 3.80 -10.43 26.88
N GLY A 156 3.47 -9.18 27.19
CA GLY A 156 2.19 -8.77 27.76
C GLY A 156 1.04 -8.64 26.74
N LEU A 157 1.31 -8.82 25.45
CA LEU A 157 0.25 -8.74 24.44
C LEU A 157 -0.73 -9.91 24.56
N PRO A 158 -2.05 -9.64 24.51
CA PRO A 158 -3.05 -10.70 24.50
C PRO A 158 -2.96 -11.51 23.19
N VAL A 159 -3.37 -12.76 23.26
CA VAL A 159 -3.65 -13.58 22.07
C VAL A 159 -5.12 -13.39 21.72
N SER A 160 -5.45 -13.37 20.41
CA SER A 160 -6.83 -13.23 19.97
C SER A 160 -7.70 -14.44 20.39
N GLN A 161 -9.02 -14.23 20.50
CA GLN A 161 -9.95 -15.33 20.83
C GLN A 161 -9.88 -16.47 19.80
N ASN A 162 -9.65 -16.12 18.54
CA ASN A 162 -9.41 -17.05 17.44
C ASN A 162 -8.02 -16.76 16.86
N PRO A 163 -6.97 -17.40 17.39
CA PRO A 163 -5.60 -17.18 16.94
C PRO A 163 -5.43 -17.48 15.45
N ILE A 164 -4.69 -16.63 14.77
CA ILE A 164 -4.36 -16.82 13.36
C ILE A 164 -2.99 -17.48 13.26
N GLN A 165 -2.90 -18.52 12.46
CA GLN A 165 -1.60 -19.03 12.06
C GLN A 165 -0.95 -18.03 11.09
N LEU A 166 0.30 -17.61 11.38
CA LEU A 166 1.05 -16.72 10.52
C LEU A 166 1.08 -17.21 9.08
N GLY A 167 0.79 -16.29 8.16
CA GLY A 167 0.74 -16.60 6.74
C GLY A 167 -0.56 -17.24 6.24
N THR A 168 -1.56 -17.40 7.09
CA THR A 168 -2.91 -17.81 6.68
C THR A 168 -3.88 -16.62 6.70
N SER A 169 -4.84 -16.61 5.78
CA SER A 169 -5.95 -15.66 5.79
C SER A 169 -7.12 -16.26 6.59
N GLN A 170 -7.79 -15.43 7.40
CA GLN A 170 -9.08 -15.79 8.02
C GLN A 170 -10.26 -15.57 7.07
N TYR A 171 -10.01 -14.93 5.94
CA TYR A 171 -11.02 -14.57 4.95
C TYR A 171 -10.94 -15.51 3.76
N GLU A 172 -12.02 -15.63 3.02
CA GLU A 172 -11.99 -16.29 1.72
C GLU A 172 -10.97 -15.61 0.82
N PRO A 173 -10.25 -16.38 -0.01
CA PRO A 173 -9.28 -15.82 -0.96
C PRO A 173 -9.91 -14.75 -1.84
N GLY A 174 -9.15 -13.72 -2.13
CA GLY A 174 -9.59 -12.66 -3.03
C GLY A 174 -9.94 -13.25 -4.40
N ARG A 175 -11.14 -12.96 -4.86
CA ARG A 175 -11.64 -13.40 -6.16
C ARG A 175 -11.61 -12.24 -7.15
N PHE A 176 -10.84 -12.40 -8.20
CA PHE A 176 -10.82 -11.44 -9.30
C PHE A 176 -12.17 -11.43 -10.04
N ILE A 177 -12.69 -10.22 -10.27
CA ILE A 177 -13.92 -9.98 -11.03
C ILE A 177 -13.57 -9.10 -12.22
N GLY A 178 -13.75 -9.64 -13.43
CA GLY A 178 -13.57 -8.86 -14.65
C GLY A 178 -14.68 -7.80 -14.75
N SER A 179 -14.29 -6.54 -14.61
CA SER A 179 -15.21 -5.42 -14.60
C SER A 179 -14.56 -4.16 -15.14
N GLU A 180 -15.34 -3.12 -15.39
CA GLU A 180 -14.86 -1.86 -15.95
C GLU A 180 -15.48 -0.68 -15.21
N VAL A 181 -14.70 0.37 -14.99
CA VAL A 181 -15.18 1.69 -14.57
C VAL A 181 -14.60 2.75 -15.51
N ARG A 182 -15.44 3.67 -15.93
CA ARG A 182 -15.06 4.83 -16.76
C ARG A 182 -15.46 6.10 -16.04
N VAL A 183 -14.47 6.94 -15.76
CA VAL A 183 -14.69 8.27 -15.18
C VAL A 183 -14.42 9.30 -16.27
N ARG A 184 -15.42 10.15 -16.54
CA ARG A 184 -15.27 11.22 -17.52
C ARG A 184 -14.96 12.54 -16.80
N ASP A 185 -13.84 13.14 -17.18
CA ASP A 185 -13.46 14.48 -16.77
C ASP A 185 -13.08 15.29 -18.01
N ASP A 186 -13.94 16.21 -18.41
CA ASP A 186 -13.74 17.02 -19.60
C ASP A 186 -12.67 18.12 -19.37
N THR A 187 -12.19 18.31 -18.15
CA THR A 187 -11.12 19.25 -17.80
C THR A 187 -9.72 18.62 -17.83
N ALA A 188 -9.65 17.28 -17.83
CA ALA A 188 -8.39 16.56 -17.85
C ALA A 188 -7.67 16.71 -19.20
N SER A 189 -6.39 17.04 -19.15
CA SER A 189 -5.54 17.17 -20.34
C SER A 189 -5.08 15.81 -20.90
N THR A 190 -5.09 14.77 -20.06
CA THR A 190 -4.64 13.42 -20.41
C THR A 190 -5.71 12.38 -20.07
N CYS A 191 -5.68 11.28 -20.79
CA CYS A 191 -6.44 10.09 -20.47
C CYS A 191 -5.54 9.06 -19.78
N ASN A 192 -5.98 8.58 -18.64
CA ASN A 192 -5.26 7.63 -17.80
C ASN A 192 -6.04 6.31 -17.77
N VAL A 193 -5.40 5.23 -18.19
CA VAL A 193 -6.03 3.92 -18.35
C VAL A 193 -5.21 2.85 -17.67
N ALA A 194 -5.83 2.07 -16.79
CA ALA A 194 -5.26 0.84 -16.25
C ALA A 194 -6.05 -0.36 -16.77
N ILE A 195 -5.35 -1.35 -17.30
CA ILE A 195 -5.92 -2.63 -17.73
C ILE A 195 -5.19 -3.73 -17.00
N ALA A 196 -5.94 -4.57 -16.29
CA ALA A 196 -5.37 -5.67 -15.52
C ALA A 196 -6.11 -6.99 -15.75
N VAL A 197 -5.38 -8.04 -15.58
CA VAL A 197 -5.89 -9.41 -15.43
C VAL A 197 -5.51 -9.92 -14.04
N GLU A 198 -6.11 -11.03 -13.64
CA GLU A 198 -5.69 -11.68 -12.40
C GLU A 198 -4.22 -12.04 -12.47
N GLY A 199 -3.47 -11.61 -11.48
CA GLY A 199 -2.08 -11.94 -11.28
C GLY A 199 -1.93 -13.13 -10.32
N VAL A 200 -0.75 -13.25 -9.71
CA VAL A 200 -0.45 -14.34 -8.80
C VAL A 200 -0.13 -13.83 -7.40
N SER A 201 -0.43 -14.66 -6.38
CA SER A 201 0.01 -14.45 -5.02
C SER A 201 1.54 -14.44 -4.94
N TRP A 202 2.11 -13.65 -4.01
CA TRP A 202 3.55 -13.67 -3.73
C TRP A 202 4.05 -15.02 -3.16
N LYS A 203 3.14 -15.93 -2.78
CA LYS A 203 3.43 -17.32 -2.37
C LYS A 203 3.47 -18.29 -3.56
N SER A 204 2.99 -17.87 -4.73
CA SER A 204 2.95 -18.72 -5.92
C SER A 204 4.34 -19.03 -6.44
N PRO A 205 4.59 -20.24 -6.97
CA PRO A 205 5.82 -20.54 -7.69
C PRO A 205 6.00 -19.68 -8.95
N ASP A 206 4.91 -19.14 -9.50
CA ASP A 206 4.91 -18.28 -10.67
C ASP A 206 5.19 -16.80 -10.36
N TYR A 207 5.40 -16.44 -9.09
CA TYR A 207 5.67 -15.05 -8.68
C TYR A 207 6.89 -14.45 -9.41
N TYR A 208 8.03 -15.17 -9.38
CA TYR A 208 9.24 -14.70 -10.08
C TYR A 208 9.11 -14.69 -11.61
N PRO A 209 8.52 -15.72 -12.26
CA PRO A 209 8.13 -15.65 -13.66
C PRO A 209 7.31 -14.43 -14.04
N MET A 210 6.33 -14.03 -13.22
CA MET A 210 5.52 -12.83 -13.46
C MET A 210 6.31 -11.53 -13.35
N LEU A 211 7.26 -11.43 -12.42
CA LEU A 211 8.19 -10.29 -12.34
C LEU A 211 9.11 -10.20 -13.56
N VAL A 212 9.60 -11.34 -14.05
CA VAL A 212 10.39 -11.38 -15.30
C VAL A 212 9.52 -10.94 -16.47
N LEU A 213 8.28 -11.42 -16.54
CA LEU A 213 7.34 -11.04 -17.59
C LEU A 213 7.07 -9.51 -17.57
N GLN A 214 6.85 -8.93 -16.39
CA GLN A 214 6.73 -7.47 -16.21
C GLN A 214 7.95 -6.74 -16.79
N SER A 215 9.16 -7.24 -16.52
CA SER A 215 10.41 -6.66 -17.01
C SER A 215 10.59 -6.79 -18.53
N ILE A 216 10.09 -7.88 -19.13
CA ILE A 216 10.12 -8.10 -20.59
C ILE A 216 9.21 -7.08 -21.31
N PHE A 217 8.01 -6.85 -20.79
CA PHE A 217 7.11 -5.81 -21.33
C PHE A 217 7.66 -4.41 -21.08
N GLY A 218 8.27 -4.22 -19.90
CA GLY A 218 8.96 -2.99 -19.53
C GLY A 218 8.04 -1.80 -19.30
N ASN A 219 8.63 -0.64 -19.34
CA ASN A 219 7.99 0.66 -19.23
C ASN A 219 8.62 1.63 -20.24
N TRP A 220 7.92 2.69 -20.54
CA TRP A 220 8.42 3.75 -21.39
C TRP A 220 7.75 5.08 -21.03
N ASP A 221 8.51 6.15 -21.20
CA ASP A 221 8.07 7.52 -21.05
C ASP A 221 8.62 8.35 -22.20
N ARG A 222 7.81 9.29 -22.73
CA ARG A 222 8.17 10.15 -23.86
C ARG A 222 9.45 10.96 -23.62
N SER A 223 9.74 11.31 -22.36
CA SER A 223 10.97 12.01 -21.98
C SER A 223 12.24 11.22 -22.28
N LEU A 224 12.15 9.88 -22.35
CA LEU A 224 13.26 8.99 -22.70
C LEU A 224 13.59 8.99 -24.21
N GLY A 225 12.71 9.60 -25.01
CA GLY A 225 12.86 9.66 -26.47
C GLY A 225 12.68 8.32 -27.18
N SER A 226 12.90 8.32 -28.49
CA SER A 226 12.92 7.12 -29.33
C SER A 226 14.36 6.70 -29.58
N SER A 227 14.88 5.79 -28.77
CA SER A 227 16.22 5.23 -28.95
C SER A 227 16.13 3.86 -29.63
N PRO A 228 17.05 3.50 -30.55
CA PRO A 228 17.17 2.14 -31.06
C PRO A 228 17.52 1.11 -29.95
N LEU A 229 17.90 1.58 -28.77
CA LEU A 229 18.23 0.77 -27.58
C LEU A 229 17.05 0.66 -26.61
N MET A 230 15.81 0.84 -27.08
CA MET A 230 14.62 0.65 -26.23
C MET A 230 14.53 -0.75 -25.66
N SER A 231 14.13 -0.84 -24.38
CA SER A 231 14.16 -2.04 -23.57
C SER A 231 13.19 -3.13 -24.08
N SER A 232 12.10 -2.77 -24.76
CA SER A 232 11.11 -3.74 -25.21
C SER A 232 10.55 -3.41 -26.61
N ARG A 233 10.04 -4.45 -27.29
CA ARG A 233 9.33 -4.29 -28.56
C ARG A 233 8.10 -3.36 -28.42
N LEU A 234 7.41 -3.44 -27.28
CA LEU A 234 6.25 -2.60 -27.00
C LEU A 234 6.66 -1.14 -26.91
N SER A 235 7.74 -0.81 -26.22
CA SER A 235 8.27 0.56 -26.14
C SER A 235 8.55 1.13 -27.54
N HIS A 236 9.13 0.32 -28.41
CA HIS A 236 9.37 0.74 -29.81
C HIS A 236 8.06 1.00 -30.56
N ILE A 237 7.06 0.13 -30.44
CA ILE A 237 5.76 0.29 -31.11
C ILE A 237 5.06 1.55 -30.60
N VAL A 238 4.99 1.74 -29.28
CA VAL A 238 4.33 2.89 -28.65
C VAL A 238 4.99 4.20 -29.05
N SER A 239 6.32 4.28 -29.00
CA SER A 239 7.05 5.50 -29.33
C SER A 239 7.00 5.84 -30.81
N THR A 240 7.17 4.86 -31.70
CA THR A 240 7.17 5.06 -33.15
C THR A 240 5.81 5.53 -33.66
N ASN A 241 4.72 5.02 -33.06
CA ASN A 241 3.36 5.34 -33.49
C ASN A 241 2.68 6.41 -32.61
N ASN A 242 3.38 6.99 -31.64
CA ASN A 242 2.85 8.00 -30.70
C ASN A 242 1.54 7.53 -30.02
N LEU A 243 1.49 6.29 -29.56
CA LEU A 243 0.26 5.70 -29.00
C LEU A 243 -0.04 6.15 -27.57
N ALA A 244 0.98 6.53 -26.81
CA ALA A 244 0.85 7.03 -25.45
C ALA A 244 1.97 8.03 -25.13
N ASN A 245 1.80 8.80 -24.07
CA ASN A 245 2.85 9.62 -23.47
C ASN A 245 3.77 8.79 -22.59
N SER A 246 3.19 7.83 -21.89
CA SER A 246 3.93 6.84 -21.08
C SER A 246 3.11 5.58 -20.88
N PHE A 247 3.79 4.50 -20.59
CA PHE A 247 3.16 3.28 -20.03
C PHE A 247 4.08 2.60 -19.03
N MET A 248 3.47 1.92 -18.09
CA MET A 248 4.15 1.15 -17.05
C MET A 248 3.42 -0.19 -16.87
N HIS A 249 4.16 -1.30 -16.97
CA HIS A 249 3.63 -2.59 -16.54
C HIS A 249 3.77 -2.75 -15.04
N PHE A 250 2.73 -3.27 -14.41
CA PHE A 250 2.72 -3.54 -12.98
C PHE A 250 2.36 -4.99 -12.68
N SER A 251 2.91 -5.48 -11.58
CA SER A 251 2.58 -6.76 -10.99
C SER A 251 2.41 -6.54 -9.49
N THR A 252 1.17 -6.44 -9.05
CA THR A 252 0.84 -6.27 -7.64
C THR A 252 0.39 -7.60 -7.09
N SER A 253 1.16 -8.18 -6.17
CA SER A 253 0.87 -9.48 -5.58
C SER A 253 0.43 -9.33 -4.13
N TYR A 254 -0.61 -10.08 -3.78
CA TYR A 254 -1.18 -10.19 -2.44
C TYR A 254 -0.92 -11.57 -1.85
N SER A 255 -1.38 -11.80 -0.63
CA SER A 255 -1.16 -13.08 0.06
C SER A 255 -1.86 -14.28 -0.61
N ASP A 256 -2.91 -14.03 -1.39
CA ASP A 256 -3.82 -15.03 -1.96
C ASP A 256 -4.13 -14.83 -3.46
N THR A 257 -3.91 -13.63 -4.00
CA THR A 257 -4.18 -13.26 -5.39
C THR A 257 -3.21 -12.19 -5.87
N GLY A 258 -3.46 -11.58 -7.02
CA GLY A 258 -2.69 -10.45 -7.53
C GLY A 258 -3.39 -9.76 -8.71
N LEU A 259 -2.80 -8.65 -9.14
CA LEU A 259 -3.15 -7.94 -10.36
C LEU A 259 -1.90 -7.81 -11.22
N TRP A 260 -2.01 -8.17 -12.49
CA TRP A 260 -0.96 -7.96 -13.47
C TRP A 260 -1.53 -7.15 -14.63
N GLY A 261 -0.84 -6.09 -15.04
CA GLY A 261 -1.42 -5.23 -16.05
C GLY A 261 -0.51 -4.12 -16.53
N VAL A 262 -1.13 -3.19 -17.23
CA VAL A 262 -0.48 -2.00 -17.76
C VAL A 262 -1.27 -0.75 -17.37
N TYR A 263 -0.56 0.28 -16.95
CA TYR A 263 -1.05 1.62 -16.80
C TYR A 263 -0.51 2.50 -17.92
N MET A 264 -1.37 3.26 -18.56
CA MET A 264 -1.01 4.13 -19.71
C MET A 264 -1.54 5.55 -19.49
N VAL A 265 -0.72 6.50 -19.93
CA VAL A 265 -1.11 7.91 -20.04
C VAL A 265 -1.03 8.31 -21.50
N SER A 266 -2.12 8.83 -22.05
CA SER A 266 -2.18 9.32 -23.43
C SER A 266 -2.83 10.69 -23.51
N GLU A 267 -2.68 11.37 -24.64
CA GLU A 267 -3.45 12.57 -24.91
C GLU A 267 -4.93 12.24 -25.10
N ASN A 268 -5.81 13.12 -24.66
CA ASN A 268 -7.25 12.89 -24.57
C ASN A 268 -7.94 12.41 -25.89
N PRO A 269 -7.56 12.86 -27.10
CA PRO A 269 -8.21 12.40 -28.34
C PRO A 269 -7.79 11.01 -28.81
N VAL A 270 -6.63 10.48 -28.37
CA VAL A 270 -5.99 9.28 -28.94
C VAL A 270 -6.49 8.00 -28.30
N SER A 271 -6.81 8.02 -27.02
CA SER A 271 -7.19 6.81 -26.27
C SER A 271 -8.54 6.22 -26.71
N TYR A 272 -9.50 7.06 -27.09
CA TYR A 272 -10.83 6.58 -27.49
C TYR A 272 -10.83 5.84 -28.84
N THR A 273 -9.97 6.25 -29.76
CA THR A 273 -9.85 5.63 -31.09
C THR A 273 -9.07 4.32 -31.07
N HIS A 274 -8.07 4.19 -30.19
CA HIS A 274 -7.23 2.99 -30.12
C HIS A 274 -7.86 1.85 -29.33
N LEU A 275 -8.58 2.14 -28.24
CA LEU A 275 -9.31 1.11 -27.49
C LEU A 275 -10.44 0.49 -28.33
N ARG A 276 -11.15 1.28 -29.14
CA ARG A 276 -12.17 0.79 -30.06
C ARG A 276 -11.64 -0.07 -31.21
N ALA A 277 -10.41 0.16 -31.66
CA ALA A 277 -9.80 -0.63 -32.74
C ALA A 277 -9.51 -2.08 -32.33
N HIS A 278 -9.37 -2.37 -31.03
CA HIS A 278 -9.19 -3.71 -30.50
C HIS A 278 -10.52 -4.47 -30.29
N GLU A 279 -11.60 -3.78 -29.96
CA GLU A 279 -12.94 -4.39 -29.82
C GLU A 279 -13.51 -4.90 -31.17
N THR A 280 -13.17 -4.25 -32.29
CA THR A 280 -13.65 -4.66 -33.61
C THR A 280 -12.87 -5.83 -34.23
N ARG A 281 -11.73 -6.23 -33.69
CA ARG A 281 -10.96 -7.40 -34.14
C ARG A 281 -11.23 -8.69 -33.36
N GLY A 282 -11.97 -8.62 -32.27
CA GLY A 282 -12.37 -9.80 -31.47
C GLY A 282 -13.65 -10.48 -31.90
N ASN A 283 -14.33 -9.98 -32.94
CA ASN A 283 -15.60 -10.52 -33.46
C ASN A 283 -15.52 -10.98 -34.93
N LEU A 284 -14.33 -11.48 -35.34
CA LEU A 284 -14.19 -12.18 -36.64
C LEU A 284 -13.60 -13.58 -36.43
#